data_9d81ceadb04e7596b23df87a9bf93c5d
#
_entry.id   9d81ceadb04e7596b23df87a9bf93c5d
#
_cell.length_a   1.000
_cell.length_b   1.000
_cell.length_c   1.000
_cell.angle_alpha   90.00
_cell.angle_beta   90.00
_cell.angle_gamma   90.00
#
_symmetry.space_group_name_H-M   'P 1'
#
loop_
_entity.id
_entity.type
_entity.pdbx_description
1 polymer ?
#
loop_
_entity_poly.entity_id
_entity_poly.type
_entity_poly.pdbx_seq_one_letter_code
_entity_poly.pdbx_strand_id
1 'polypeptide(L)'
;MVSVIPLTGLPEVQPGDDLAALLGDAVDRAGGLEDGDVLVVAQKVVSKAEGRVEQTDDLVAAILREARAVRRRRGDLVIAETQHGFVCASAGVDRSNAPREGWIVLLPEDPDASAARIRTGLGERFGRGPAVIVSDSFGRAWRQGTTDVAIGVAGMQPLLDLRGERDARGYELSSTVIAVADELAGAAELVMGKANGVPAAIVRGYAAPPGDGSARELVMPPERDLFP
;
A
#
# COMPACT_ATOMS: atom_id res chain seq x y z
N MET A 1 19.40 -4.56 12.74
CA MET A 1 18.49 -5.72 12.54
C MET A 1 17.16 -5.15 12.06
N VAL A 2 16.56 -5.70 11.00
CA VAL A 2 15.21 -5.29 10.59
C VAL A 2 14.20 -6.17 11.31
N SER A 3 13.16 -5.56 11.87
CA SER A 3 12.02 -6.25 12.51
C SER A 3 10.70 -5.75 11.96
N VAL A 4 9.69 -6.60 11.95
CA VAL A 4 8.32 -6.28 11.51
C VAL A 4 7.39 -6.52 12.68
N ILE A 5 6.72 -5.46 13.15
CA ILE A 5 5.93 -5.43 14.38
C ILE A 5 4.46 -5.27 14.01
N PRO A 6 3.60 -6.29 14.23
CA PRO A 6 2.18 -6.19 13.91
C PRO A 6 1.46 -5.20 14.83
N LEU A 7 0.60 -4.36 14.28
CA LEU A 7 -0.27 -3.48 15.04
C LEU A 7 -1.63 -4.17 15.27
N THR A 8 -1.79 -4.73 16.46
CA THR A 8 -2.98 -5.51 16.82
C THR A 8 -4.02 -4.65 17.57
N GLY A 9 -5.26 -5.15 17.65
CA GLY A 9 -6.31 -4.53 18.45
C GLY A 9 -6.92 -3.27 17.85
N LEU A 10 -6.76 -3.03 16.53
CA LEU A 10 -7.55 -2.02 15.85
C LEU A 10 -9.02 -2.46 15.83
N PRO A 11 -9.96 -1.55 16.13
CA PRO A 11 -11.39 -1.82 15.96
C PRO A 11 -11.76 -1.97 14.47
N GLU A 12 -12.97 -2.43 14.19
CA GLU A 12 -13.53 -2.36 12.85
C GLU A 12 -13.69 -0.89 12.43
N VAL A 13 -12.95 -0.48 11.39
CA VAL A 13 -12.91 0.90 10.90
C VAL A 13 -14.19 1.23 10.15
N GLN A 14 -14.79 2.37 10.46
CA GLN A 14 -16.02 2.89 9.87
C GLN A 14 -15.77 4.17 9.07
N PRO A 15 -16.64 4.51 8.10
CA PRO A 15 -16.56 5.78 7.40
C PRO A 15 -16.56 6.98 8.37
N GLY A 16 -15.56 7.84 8.21
CA GLY A 16 -15.39 9.04 9.04
C GLY A 16 -14.54 8.85 10.29
N ASP A 17 -14.06 7.63 10.58
CA ASP A 17 -13.13 7.40 11.68
C ASP A 17 -11.81 8.14 11.46
N ASP A 18 -11.24 8.67 12.55
CA ASP A 18 -9.88 9.18 12.56
C ASP A 18 -8.88 8.01 12.56
N LEU A 19 -8.48 7.59 11.36
CA LEU A 19 -7.57 6.44 11.20
C LEU A 19 -6.20 6.71 11.84
N ALA A 20 -5.71 7.96 11.84
CA ALA A 20 -4.43 8.29 12.45
C ALA A 20 -4.50 8.12 13.99
N ALA A 21 -5.61 8.49 14.62
CA ALA A 21 -5.83 8.25 16.05
C ALA A 21 -5.91 6.76 16.37
N LEU A 22 -6.67 5.97 15.59
CA LEU A 22 -6.80 4.51 15.77
C LEU A 22 -5.46 3.79 15.62
N LEU A 23 -4.67 4.16 14.60
CA LEU A 23 -3.32 3.64 14.39
C LEU A 23 -2.38 4.07 15.53
N GLY A 24 -2.48 5.32 16.00
CA GLY A 24 -1.73 5.84 17.13
C GLY A 24 -1.96 5.02 18.41
N ASP A 25 -3.19 4.63 18.69
CA ASP A 25 -3.51 3.76 19.84
C ASP A 25 -2.88 2.37 19.70
N ALA A 26 -2.83 1.83 18.47
CA ALA A 26 -2.18 0.55 18.21
C ALA A 26 -0.65 0.66 18.30
N VAL A 27 -0.08 1.76 17.85
CA VAL A 27 1.35 2.09 17.99
C VAL A 27 1.75 2.18 19.46
N ASP A 28 0.97 2.84 20.31
CA ASP A 28 1.23 2.91 21.75
C ASP A 28 1.25 1.52 22.41
N ARG A 29 0.29 0.65 22.03
CA ARG A 29 0.26 -0.74 22.51
C ARG A 29 1.47 -1.55 22.04
N ALA A 30 2.05 -1.22 20.89
CA ALA A 30 3.23 -1.87 20.34
C ALA A 30 4.56 -1.31 20.88
N GLY A 31 4.52 -0.33 21.80
CA GLY A 31 5.70 0.27 22.43
C GLY A 31 6.15 1.60 21.84
N GLY A 32 5.31 2.22 20.99
CA GLY A 32 5.58 3.53 20.41
C GLY A 32 6.40 3.51 19.11
N LEU A 33 6.62 4.70 18.54
CA LEU A 33 7.46 4.91 17.36
C LEU A 33 8.92 5.17 17.73
N GLU A 34 9.83 4.67 16.90
CA GLU A 34 11.25 5.03 16.90
C GLU A 34 11.61 5.82 15.64
N ASP A 35 12.77 6.51 15.67
CA ASP A 35 13.25 7.24 14.51
C ASP A 35 13.58 6.27 13.37
N GLY A 36 13.09 6.57 12.17
CA GLY A 36 13.28 5.74 10.99
C GLY A 36 12.30 4.59 10.85
N ASP A 37 11.28 4.47 11.73
CA ASP A 37 10.20 3.53 11.55
C ASP A 37 9.42 3.81 10.26
N VAL A 38 9.02 2.73 9.57
CA VAL A 38 8.09 2.77 8.44
C VAL A 38 6.80 2.08 8.85
N LEU A 39 5.69 2.79 8.78
CA LEU A 39 4.37 2.24 9.02
C LEU A 39 3.77 1.76 7.69
N VAL A 40 3.39 0.50 7.62
CA VAL A 40 2.65 -0.08 6.50
C VAL A 40 1.21 -0.29 6.93
N VAL A 41 0.26 0.20 6.11
CA VAL A 41 -1.18 0.16 6.40
C VAL A 41 -1.92 -0.44 5.20
N ALA A 42 -2.74 -1.46 5.43
CA ALA A 42 -3.57 -2.04 4.39
C ALA A 42 -4.59 -1.02 3.84
N GLN A 43 -4.71 -0.92 2.52
CA GLN A 43 -5.62 0.03 1.88
C GLN A 43 -7.06 -0.08 2.37
N LYS A 44 -7.52 -1.27 2.76
CA LYS A 44 -8.93 -1.47 3.15
C LYS A 44 -9.37 -0.68 4.36
N VAL A 45 -8.51 -0.50 5.37
CA VAL A 45 -8.85 0.33 6.52
C VAL A 45 -8.80 1.81 6.16
N VAL A 46 -7.90 2.21 5.25
CA VAL A 46 -7.87 3.56 4.68
C VAL A 46 -9.15 3.84 3.90
N SER A 47 -9.52 2.96 2.99
CA SER A 47 -10.75 3.07 2.18
C SER A 47 -12.01 3.12 3.03
N LYS A 48 -12.10 2.29 4.07
CA LYS A 48 -13.23 2.31 5.01
C LYS A 48 -13.33 3.65 5.72
N ALA A 49 -12.24 4.14 6.29
CA ALA A 49 -12.22 5.44 6.97
C ALA A 49 -12.64 6.60 6.04
N GLU A 50 -12.26 6.53 4.78
CA GLU A 50 -12.58 7.52 3.75
C GLU A 50 -13.97 7.32 3.10
N GLY A 51 -14.73 6.30 3.54
CA GLY A 51 -16.07 6.03 3.01
C GLY A 51 -16.04 5.43 1.58
N ARG A 52 -14.89 4.91 1.13
CA ARG A 52 -14.73 4.23 -0.16
C ARG A 52 -15.29 2.80 -0.11
N VAL A 53 -16.50 2.68 0.37
CA VAL A 53 -17.26 1.42 0.46
C VAL A 53 -18.66 1.64 -0.11
N GLU A 54 -19.15 0.68 -0.88
CA GLU A 54 -20.49 0.78 -1.45
C GLU A 54 -21.17 -0.59 -1.55
N GLN A 55 -22.50 -0.58 -1.59
CA GLN A 55 -23.28 -1.77 -1.88
C GLN A 55 -23.47 -1.87 -3.40
N THR A 56 -23.26 -3.06 -3.97
CA THR A 56 -23.51 -3.30 -5.40
C THR A 56 -23.91 -4.75 -5.67
N ASP A 57 -24.85 -4.92 -6.57
CA ASP A 57 -25.24 -6.22 -7.13
C ASP A 57 -24.46 -6.53 -8.43
N ASP A 58 -23.83 -5.52 -9.05
CA ASP A 58 -23.04 -5.64 -10.27
C ASP A 58 -21.57 -5.26 -10.03
N LEU A 59 -20.80 -6.27 -9.63
CA LEU A 59 -19.35 -6.12 -9.40
C LEU A 59 -18.63 -5.70 -10.68
N VAL A 60 -19.03 -6.22 -11.84
CA VAL A 60 -18.36 -5.92 -13.10
C VAL A 60 -18.54 -4.46 -13.48
N ALA A 61 -19.77 -3.91 -13.30
CA ALA A 61 -20.02 -2.49 -13.52
C ALA A 61 -19.18 -1.61 -12.57
N ALA A 62 -19.06 -1.99 -11.30
CA ALA A 62 -18.20 -1.28 -10.34
C ALA A 62 -16.72 -1.30 -10.77
N ILE A 63 -16.20 -2.46 -11.16
CA ILE A 63 -14.83 -2.61 -11.68
C ILE A 63 -14.60 -1.72 -12.91
N LEU A 64 -15.51 -1.71 -13.85
CA LEU A 64 -15.38 -0.92 -15.09
C LEU A 64 -15.45 0.59 -14.81
N ARG A 65 -16.15 1.02 -13.79
CA ARG A 65 -16.19 2.43 -13.35
C ARG A 65 -14.87 2.88 -12.72
N GLU A 66 -14.24 2.02 -11.91
CA GLU A 66 -12.95 2.30 -11.29
C GLU A 66 -11.76 2.13 -12.26
N ALA A 67 -11.97 1.42 -13.38
CA ALA A 67 -10.96 1.21 -14.40
C ALA A 67 -10.80 2.43 -15.32
N ARG A 68 -9.55 2.87 -15.50
CA ARG A 68 -9.17 3.79 -16.59
C ARG A 68 -9.13 3.08 -17.94
N ALA A 69 -8.61 1.84 -17.94
CA ALA A 69 -8.54 0.99 -19.13
C ALA A 69 -8.61 -0.49 -18.75
N VAL A 70 -9.25 -1.30 -19.56
CA VAL A 70 -9.26 -2.76 -19.43
C VAL A 70 -8.10 -3.34 -20.23
N ARG A 71 -7.17 -4.00 -19.58
CA ARG A 71 -6.00 -4.62 -20.20
C ARG A 71 -6.29 -6.05 -20.68
N ARG A 72 -7.01 -6.85 -19.88
CA ARG A 72 -7.41 -8.23 -20.21
C ARG A 72 -8.70 -8.59 -19.48
N ARG A 73 -9.51 -9.46 -20.09
CA ARG A 73 -10.71 -10.02 -19.46
C ARG A 73 -10.86 -11.51 -19.80
N ARG A 74 -11.21 -12.30 -18.78
CA ARG A 74 -11.58 -13.71 -18.94
C ARG A 74 -12.75 -14.03 -18.00
N GLY A 75 -13.97 -14.12 -18.54
CA GLY A 75 -15.17 -14.19 -17.72
C GLY A 75 -15.32 -12.95 -16.86
N ASP A 76 -15.47 -13.14 -15.56
CA ASP A 76 -15.58 -12.06 -14.57
C ASP A 76 -14.21 -11.53 -14.09
N LEU A 77 -13.13 -12.22 -14.41
CA LEU A 77 -11.80 -11.73 -14.12
C LEU A 77 -11.42 -10.61 -15.09
N VAL A 78 -11.24 -9.42 -14.56
CA VAL A 78 -10.81 -8.23 -15.29
C VAL A 78 -9.44 -7.81 -14.77
N ILE A 79 -8.46 -7.70 -15.66
CA ILE A 79 -7.20 -7.00 -15.36
C ILE A 79 -7.35 -5.61 -15.96
N ALA A 80 -7.25 -4.61 -15.12
CA ALA A 80 -7.49 -3.23 -15.51
C ALA A 80 -6.41 -2.29 -14.96
N GLU A 81 -6.22 -1.20 -15.67
CA GLU A 81 -5.50 -0.03 -15.17
C GLU A 81 -6.46 0.82 -14.36
N THR A 82 -6.09 1.14 -13.13
CA THR A 82 -6.86 2.00 -12.23
C THR A 82 -6.69 3.49 -12.62
N GLN A 83 -7.49 4.36 -12.01
CA GLN A 83 -7.32 5.83 -12.16
C GLN A 83 -5.94 6.31 -11.66
N HIS A 84 -5.30 5.55 -10.76
CA HIS A 84 -3.95 5.83 -10.24
C HIS A 84 -2.83 5.37 -11.19
N GLY A 85 -3.15 4.55 -12.20
CA GLY A 85 -2.18 3.95 -13.13
C GLY A 85 -1.72 2.54 -12.75
N PHE A 86 -2.18 1.97 -11.63
CA PHE A 86 -1.85 0.59 -11.26
C PHE A 86 -2.56 -0.40 -12.18
N VAL A 87 -1.85 -1.43 -12.64
CA VAL A 87 -2.44 -2.53 -13.41
C VAL A 87 -2.64 -3.73 -12.48
N CYS A 88 -3.88 -4.01 -12.14
CA CYS A 88 -4.23 -5.06 -11.18
C CYS A 88 -5.55 -5.76 -11.52
N ALA A 89 -5.84 -6.82 -10.81
CA ALA A 89 -7.13 -7.50 -10.90
C ALA A 89 -8.25 -6.62 -10.35
N SER A 90 -9.39 -6.64 -11.03
CA SER A 90 -10.62 -5.97 -10.60
C SER A 90 -10.49 -4.46 -10.36
N ALA A 91 -9.50 -3.80 -10.95
CA ALA A 91 -9.20 -2.38 -10.70
C ALA A 91 -9.07 -2.04 -9.20
N GLY A 92 -8.60 -2.98 -8.36
CA GLY A 92 -8.51 -2.83 -6.92
C GLY A 92 -9.84 -2.93 -6.16
N VAL A 93 -10.96 -3.21 -6.85
CA VAL A 93 -12.25 -3.45 -6.21
C VAL A 93 -12.25 -4.82 -5.52
N ASP A 94 -12.54 -4.87 -4.22
CA ASP A 94 -12.50 -6.09 -3.42
C ASP A 94 -13.80 -6.30 -2.61
N ARG A 95 -14.22 -7.56 -2.51
CA ARG A 95 -15.31 -8.01 -1.63
C ARG A 95 -14.81 -8.51 -0.28
N SER A 96 -13.53 -8.86 -0.19
CA SER A 96 -12.98 -9.41 1.05
C SER A 96 -12.86 -8.32 2.12
N ASN A 97 -13.19 -8.68 3.37
CA ASN A 97 -13.24 -7.74 4.50
C ASN A 97 -14.13 -6.50 4.27
N ALA A 98 -15.08 -6.56 3.32
CA ALA A 98 -16.12 -5.54 3.19
C ALA A 98 -17.01 -5.52 4.45
N PRO A 99 -17.65 -4.38 4.77
CA PRO A 99 -18.42 -4.25 6.02
C PRO A 99 -19.59 -5.24 6.14
N ARG A 100 -20.18 -5.66 5.00
CA ARG A 100 -21.35 -6.56 4.94
C ARG A 100 -21.35 -7.32 3.63
N GLU A 101 -22.11 -8.41 3.56
CA GLU A 101 -22.41 -9.12 2.32
C GLU A 101 -23.06 -8.17 1.29
N GLY A 102 -22.68 -8.28 0.02
CA GLY A 102 -23.13 -7.38 -1.04
C GLY A 102 -22.40 -6.02 -1.10
N TRP A 103 -21.48 -5.78 -0.18
CA TRP A 103 -20.64 -4.59 -0.20
C TRP A 103 -19.28 -4.85 -0.84
N ILE A 104 -18.69 -3.79 -1.35
CA ILE A 104 -17.34 -3.77 -1.92
C ILE A 104 -16.52 -2.63 -1.29
N VAL A 105 -15.22 -2.80 -1.33
CA VAL A 105 -14.23 -1.79 -0.96
C VAL A 105 -13.51 -1.35 -2.23
N LEU A 106 -13.46 -0.04 -2.46
CA LEU A 106 -12.75 0.60 -3.55
C LEU A 106 -11.40 1.10 -3.05
N LEU A 107 -10.44 1.35 -3.95
CA LEU A 107 -9.19 2.01 -3.55
C LEU A 107 -9.44 3.42 -3.02
N PRO A 108 -8.59 3.96 -2.13
CA PRO A 108 -8.60 5.38 -1.78
C PRO A 108 -8.50 6.25 -3.04
N GLU A 109 -9.10 7.43 -3.05
CA GLU A 109 -9.04 8.32 -4.22
C GLU A 109 -7.61 8.82 -4.50
N ASP A 110 -6.89 9.12 -3.44
CA ASP A 110 -5.48 9.52 -3.49
C ASP A 110 -4.71 8.84 -2.35
N PRO A 111 -4.14 7.64 -2.59
CA PRO A 111 -3.44 6.88 -1.56
C PRO A 111 -2.19 7.58 -1.00
N ASP A 112 -1.50 8.39 -1.80
CA ASP A 112 -0.36 9.19 -1.32
C ASP A 112 -0.83 10.28 -0.33
N ALA A 113 -1.92 10.99 -0.67
CA ALA A 113 -2.53 11.95 0.25
C ALA A 113 -3.05 11.27 1.53
N SER A 114 -3.58 10.05 1.44
CA SER A 114 -3.99 9.25 2.60
C SER A 114 -2.79 8.90 3.49
N ALA A 115 -1.68 8.45 2.89
CA ALA A 115 -0.43 8.19 3.60
C ALA A 115 0.09 9.46 4.30
N ALA A 116 0.04 10.60 3.63
CA ALA A 116 0.46 11.90 4.19
C ALA A 116 -0.41 12.34 5.37
N ARG A 117 -1.74 12.15 5.31
CA ARG A 117 -2.65 12.43 6.45
C ARG A 117 -2.33 11.57 7.65
N ILE A 118 -2.14 10.27 7.46
CA ILE A 118 -1.76 9.34 8.54
C ILE A 118 -0.42 9.76 9.14
N ARG A 119 0.59 10.06 8.30
CA ARG A 119 1.90 10.53 8.74
C ARG A 119 1.82 11.79 9.59
N THR A 120 1.01 12.76 9.17
CA THR A 120 0.81 14.03 9.88
C THR A 120 0.17 13.80 11.25
N GLY A 121 -0.94 13.06 11.33
CA GLY A 121 -1.63 12.79 12.60
C GLY A 121 -0.75 12.01 13.61
N LEU A 122 0.03 11.03 13.12
CA LEU A 122 1.01 10.35 13.97
C LEU A 122 2.14 11.28 14.39
N GLY A 123 2.58 12.18 13.50
CA GLY A 123 3.59 13.21 13.81
C GLY A 123 3.14 14.16 14.91
N GLU A 124 1.89 14.58 14.88
CA GLU A 124 1.29 15.42 15.92
C GLU A 124 1.22 14.71 17.28
N ARG A 125 0.89 13.41 17.27
CA ARG A 125 0.79 12.62 18.52
C ARG A 125 2.13 12.27 19.13
N PHE A 126 3.11 11.85 18.32
CA PHE A 126 4.37 11.29 18.80
C PHE A 126 5.56 12.26 18.71
N GLY A 127 5.34 13.50 18.20
CA GLY A 127 6.40 14.46 17.94
C GLY A 127 7.35 14.05 16.80
N ARG A 128 7.02 12.98 16.09
CA ARG A 128 7.74 12.44 14.92
C ARG A 128 6.78 11.74 13.98
N GLY A 129 6.86 12.00 12.67
CA GLY A 129 6.08 11.31 11.66
C GLY A 129 6.90 10.18 11.04
N PRO A 130 6.46 8.90 11.14
CA PRO A 130 7.10 7.80 10.44
C PRO A 130 6.98 8.00 8.92
N ALA A 131 7.79 7.28 8.12
CA ALA A 131 7.38 7.04 6.75
C ALA A 131 6.11 6.17 6.75
N VAL A 132 5.19 6.41 5.81
CA VAL A 132 3.92 5.67 5.72
C VAL A 132 3.76 5.08 4.33
N ILE A 133 3.40 3.80 4.27
CA ILE A 133 3.06 3.08 3.05
C ILE A 133 1.61 2.60 3.18
N VAL A 134 0.77 2.90 2.21
CA VAL A 134 -0.52 2.24 2.01
C VAL A 134 -0.29 1.08 1.05
N SER A 135 -0.64 -0.15 1.47
CA SER A 135 -0.40 -1.36 0.69
C SER A 135 -1.68 -2.03 0.21
N ASP A 136 -1.59 -2.72 -0.91
CA ASP A 136 -2.63 -3.64 -1.40
C ASP A 136 -2.01 -4.90 -1.99
N SER A 137 -2.79 -6.00 -2.01
CA SER A 137 -2.30 -7.30 -2.48
C SER A 137 -2.55 -7.48 -3.96
N PHE A 138 -1.49 -7.48 -4.76
CA PHE A 138 -1.57 -7.63 -6.22
C PHE A 138 -1.08 -9.01 -6.68
N GLY A 139 -1.76 -9.54 -7.70
CA GLY A 139 -1.20 -10.61 -8.53
C GLY A 139 -0.04 -10.07 -9.36
N ARG A 140 0.86 -10.96 -9.74
CA ARG A 140 2.04 -10.62 -10.55
C ARG A 140 2.03 -11.43 -11.84
N ALA A 141 2.38 -10.78 -12.96
CA ALA A 141 2.54 -11.46 -14.24
C ALA A 141 3.55 -12.63 -14.11
N TRP A 142 3.20 -13.77 -14.71
CA TRP A 142 3.98 -15.03 -14.72
C TRP A 142 4.37 -15.62 -13.36
N ARG A 143 3.76 -15.18 -12.28
CA ARG A 143 3.95 -15.78 -10.94
C ARG A 143 2.62 -16.13 -10.32
N GLN A 144 2.58 -17.21 -9.57
CA GLN A 144 1.44 -17.57 -8.73
C GLN A 144 1.50 -16.82 -7.39
N GLY A 145 0.33 -16.62 -6.80
CA GLY A 145 0.17 -15.91 -5.53
C GLY A 145 0.16 -14.40 -5.68
N THR A 146 -0.34 -13.74 -4.65
CA THR A 146 -0.30 -12.30 -4.48
C THR A 146 0.88 -11.90 -3.60
N THR A 147 1.26 -10.65 -3.66
CA THR A 147 2.15 -10.00 -2.70
C THR A 147 1.63 -8.59 -2.46
N ASP A 148 1.88 -8.05 -1.28
CA ASP A 148 1.57 -6.64 -1.07
C ASP A 148 2.55 -5.76 -1.81
N VAL A 149 2.01 -4.68 -2.37
CA VAL A 149 2.74 -3.62 -3.06
C VAL A 149 2.30 -2.28 -2.51
N ALA A 150 3.16 -1.28 -2.59
CA ALA A 150 2.84 0.07 -2.20
C ALA A 150 1.94 0.74 -3.25
N ILE A 151 0.81 1.28 -2.81
CA ILE A 151 -0.10 2.07 -3.64
C ILE A 151 -0.18 3.53 -3.19
N GLY A 152 0.37 3.86 -2.02
CA GLY A 152 0.51 5.21 -1.49
C GLY A 152 1.74 5.29 -0.59
N VAL A 153 2.48 6.41 -0.68
CA VAL A 153 3.73 6.62 0.07
C VAL A 153 3.79 8.05 0.61
N ALA A 154 4.31 8.22 1.82
CA ALA A 154 4.63 9.53 2.38
C ALA A 154 5.87 9.47 3.28
N GLY A 155 6.73 10.47 3.20
CA GLY A 155 7.91 10.64 4.06
C GLY A 155 9.10 9.74 3.71
N MET A 156 9.10 9.13 2.52
CA MET A 156 10.25 8.40 1.97
C MET A 156 10.21 8.39 0.44
N GLN A 157 11.33 8.07 -0.19
CA GLN A 157 11.38 7.73 -1.61
C GLN A 157 10.95 6.26 -1.79
N PRO A 158 10.07 5.94 -2.75
CA PRO A 158 9.63 4.56 -2.99
C PRO A 158 10.67 3.70 -3.68
N LEU A 159 11.60 4.32 -4.37
CA LEU A 159 12.67 3.70 -5.14
C LEU A 159 14.04 4.04 -4.55
N LEU A 160 14.92 3.05 -4.49
CA LEU A 160 16.34 3.23 -4.23
C LEU A 160 17.11 3.09 -5.55
N ASP A 161 17.59 4.21 -6.08
CA ASP A 161 18.37 4.25 -7.31
C ASP A 161 19.84 4.07 -7.00
N LEU A 162 20.39 2.94 -7.42
CA LEU A 162 21.81 2.58 -7.26
C LEU A 162 22.61 2.74 -8.56
N ARG A 163 22.05 3.37 -9.60
CA ARG A 163 22.77 3.60 -10.85
C ARG A 163 23.94 4.55 -10.62
N GLY A 164 25.11 4.17 -11.12
CA GLY A 164 26.37 4.88 -10.88
C GLY A 164 27.11 4.45 -9.62
N GLU A 165 26.46 3.73 -8.68
CA GLU A 165 27.13 3.12 -7.53
C GLU A 165 28.01 1.94 -7.98
N ARG A 166 28.97 1.57 -7.14
CA ARG A 166 29.85 0.44 -7.40
C ARG A 166 29.55 -0.72 -6.45
N ASP A 167 29.49 -1.93 -7.01
CA ASP A 167 29.37 -3.15 -6.20
C ASP A 167 30.68 -3.43 -5.41
N ALA A 168 30.64 -4.46 -4.56
CA ALA A 168 31.76 -4.86 -3.72
C ALA A 168 33.04 -5.26 -4.49
N ARG A 169 32.96 -5.44 -5.81
CA ARG A 169 34.07 -5.76 -6.72
C ARG A 169 34.45 -4.59 -7.62
N GLY A 170 33.81 -3.43 -7.44
CA GLY A 170 34.08 -2.21 -8.21
C GLY A 170 33.36 -2.12 -9.56
N TYR A 171 32.42 -3.04 -9.86
CA TYR A 171 31.58 -2.96 -11.07
C TYR A 171 30.51 -1.87 -10.90
N GLU A 172 30.37 -0.99 -11.88
CA GLU A 172 29.37 0.09 -11.85
C GLU A 172 27.97 -0.45 -12.19
N LEU A 173 27.01 -0.19 -11.31
CA LEU A 173 25.61 -0.57 -11.47
C LEU A 173 24.94 0.38 -12.46
N SER A 174 24.64 -0.08 -13.66
CA SER A 174 24.09 0.75 -14.75
C SER A 174 22.57 0.80 -14.79
N SER A 175 21.86 -0.16 -14.16
CA SER A 175 20.41 -0.32 -14.28
C SER A 175 19.70 -0.68 -12.98
N THR A 176 20.42 -0.73 -11.86
CA THR A 176 19.86 -1.22 -10.59
C THR A 176 19.02 -0.13 -9.92
N VAL A 177 17.71 -0.35 -9.86
CA VAL A 177 16.75 0.43 -9.09
C VAL A 177 15.90 -0.55 -8.30
N ILE A 178 15.79 -0.35 -6.99
CA ILE A 178 15.06 -1.24 -6.08
C ILE A 178 13.76 -0.59 -5.66
N ALA A 179 12.64 -1.29 -5.78
CA ALA A 179 11.33 -0.85 -5.33
C ALA A 179 11.17 -1.07 -3.83
N VAL A 180 11.87 -0.28 -3.02
CA VAL A 180 11.96 -0.49 -1.57
C VAL A 180 10.62 -0.37 -0.87
N ALA A 181 9.70 0.45 -1.37
CA ALA A 181 8.36 0.54 -0.80
C ALA A 181 7.57 -0.76 -0.98
N ASP A 182 7.72 -1.44 -2.13
CA ASP A 182 7.09 -2.75 -2.37
C ASP A 182 7.72 -3.85 -1.50
N GLU A 183 9.06 -3.82 -1.31
CA GLU A 183 9.73 -4.77 -0.42
C GLU A 183 9.26 -4.61 1.04
N LEU A 184 9.09 -3.37 1.50
CA LEU A 184 8.58 -3.09 2.86
C LEU A 184 7.10 -3.49 2.99
N ALA A 185 6.27 -3.22 1.98
CA ALA A 185 4.87 -3.66 1.94
C ALA A 185 4.77 -5.19 2.00
N GLY A 186 5.55 -5.90 1.17
CA GLY A 186 5.60 -7.35 1.16
C GLY A 186 6.14 -7.95 2.47
N ALA A 187 7.12 -7.31 3.11
CA ALA A 187 7.62 -7.74 4.42
C ALA A 187 6.54 -7.58 5.52
N ALA A 188 5.80 -6.47 5.51
CA ALA A 188 4.72 -6.20 6.46
C ALA A 188 3.58 -7.22 6.33
N GLU A 189 3.23 -7.64 5.10
CA GLU A 189 2.18 -8.63 4.85
C GLU A 189 2.46 -9.97 5.56
N LEU A 190 3.72 -10.36 5.78
CA LEU A 190 4.06 -11.59 6.49
C LEU A 190 3.51 -11.64 7.92
N VAL A 191 3.32 -10.50 8.58
CA VAL A 191 2.74 -10.41 9.93
C VAL A 191 1.30 -9.92 9.94
N MET A 192 0.90 -9.14 8.93
CA MET A 192 -0.47 -8.64 8.78
C MET A 192 -1.41 -9.78 8.38
N GLY A 193 -1.11 -10.46 7.28
CA GLY A 193 -1.95 -11.51 6.72
C GLY A 193 -3.37 -11.02 6.38
N LYS A 194 -4.12 -11.84 5.64
CA LYS A 194 -5.47 -11.43 5.20
C LYS A 194 -6.61 -11.74 6.18
N ALA A 195 -6.37 -12.65 7.12
CA ALA A 195 -7.41 -13.19 8.01
C ALA A 195 -7.13 -12.94 9.49
N ASN A 196 -6.04 -12.26 9.83
CA ASN A 196 -5.57 -12.14 11.20
C ASN A 196 -6.14 -10.92 11.95
N GLY A 197 -6.88 -10.03 11.26
CA GLY A 197 -7.36 -8.78 11.85
C GLY A 197 -6.24 -7.79 12.21
N VAL A 198 -5.11 -7.87 11.50
CA VAL A 198 -3.92 -7.00 11.71
C VAL A 198 -3.74 -6.15 10.45
N PRO A 199 -4.36 -4.96 10.37
CA PRO A 199 -4.36 -4.16 9.15
C PRO A 199 -3.15 -3.25 9.01
N ALA A 200 -2.19 -3.26 9.93
CA ALA A 200 -0.99 -2.45 9.86
C ALA A 200 0.18 -3.09 10.60
N ALA A 201 1.40 -2.70 10.21
CA ALA A 201 2.63 -3.12 10.86
C ALA A 201 3.68 -2.00 10.81
N ILE A 202 4.60 -1.99 11.77
CA ILE A 202 5.80 -1.15 11.76
C ILE A 202 6.96 -1.98 11.25
N VAL A 203 7.68 -1.49 10.24
CA VAL A 203 8.99 -2.00 9.85
C VAL A 203 10.03 -1.10 10.50
N ARG A 204 10.83 -1.69 11.41
CA ARG A 204 11.84 -1.01 12.22
C ARG A 204 13.23 -1.48 11.87
N GLY A 205 14.18 -0.55 11.87
CA GLY A 205 15.61 -0.85 11.67
C GLY A 205 16.03 -0.93 10.19
N TYR A 206 15.16 -0.55 9.25
CA TYR A 206 15.51 -0.27 7.87
C TYR A 206 15.64 1.25 7.67
N ALA A 207 16.76 1.68 7.08
CA ALA A 207 16.95 3.10 6.74
C ALA A 207 16.28 3.38 5.38
N ALA A 208 15.00 3.73 5.41
CA ALA A 208 14.27 4.09 4.20
C ALA A 208 14.91 5.34 3.54
N PRO A 209 15.04 5.39 2.20
CA PRO A 209 15.55 6.56 1.51
C PRO A 209 14.67 7.79 1.84
N PRO A 210 15.23 8.88 2.39
CA PRO A 210 14.45 10.02 2.81
C PRO A 210 13.90 10.81 1.60
N GLY A 211 12.72 11.41 1.74
CA GLY A 211 12.13 12.28 0.73
C GLY A 211 10.60 12.25 0.74
N ASP A 212 10.02 13.03 -0.17
CA ASP A 212 8.59 13.11 -0.39
C ASP A 212 8.25 12.46 -1.73
N GLY A 213 8.48 11.15 -1.83
CA GLY A 213 8.17 10.35 -3.01
C GLY A 213 6.68 10.03 -3.13
N SER A 214 6.29 9.47 -4.27
CA SER A 214 4.92 9.07 -4.61
C SER A 214 4.91 7.62 -5.10
N ALA A 215 3.90 6.85 -4.73
CA ALA A 215 3.72 5.49 -5.25
C ALA A 215 3.55 5.44 -6.78
N ARG A 216 3.21 6.57 -7.41
CA ARG A 216 3.19 6.69 -8.89
C ARG A 216 4.56 6.47 -9.53
N GLU A 217 5.65 6.68 -8.82
CA GLU A 217 7.01 6.42 -9.30
C GLU A 217 7.30 4.90 -9.47
N LEU A 218 6.49 4.05 -8.80
CA LEU A 218 6.57 2.59 -8.95
C LEU A 218 5.86 2.10 -10.22
N VAL A 219 4.99 2.92 -10.81
CA VAL A 219 4.27 2.56 -12.03
C VAL A 219 5.23 2.59 -13.22
N MET A 220 5.27 1.51 -14.00
CA MET A 220 6.10 1.45 -15.21
C MET A 220 5.64 2.52 -16.22
N PRO A 221 6.52 3.43 -16.64
CA PRO A 221 6.20 4.41 -17.69
C PRO A 221 5.78 3.72 -18.99
N PRO A 222 4.75 4.21 -19.70
CA PRO A 222 4.23 3.56 -20.90
C PRO A 222 5.28 3.30 -21.99
N GLU A 223 6.24 4.21 -22.13
CA GLU A 223 7.33 4.10 -23.11
C GLU A 223 8.38 3.00 -22.76
N ARG A 224 8.33 2.49 -21.54
CA ARG A 224 9.19 1.41 -21.05
C ARG A 224 8.43 0.12 -20.79
N ASP A 225 7.10 0.14 -20.95
CA ASP A 225 6.26 -1.03 -20.75
C ASP A 225 6.45 -2.02 -21.92
N LEU A 226 6.88 -3.22 -21.61
CA LEU A 226 7.07 -4.31 -22.58
C LEU A 226 5.89 -5.29 -22.58
N PHE A 227 4.85 -5.02 -21.80
CA PHE A 227 3.70 -5.91 -21.59
C PHE A 227 2.38 -5.19 -21.91
N PRO A 228 2.13 -4.84 -23.17
CA PRO A 228 0.96 -4.08 -23.61
C PRO A 228 -0.36 -4.85 -23.44
#